data_26ad2f64fc4edf6e09822c879a20297c
#
_entry.id   26ad2f64fc4edf6e09822c879a20297c
#
_cell.length_a   1.000
_cell.length_b   1.000
_cell.length_c   1.000
_cell.angle_alpha   90.00
_cell.angle_beta   90.00
_cell.angle_gamma   90.00
#
_symmetry.space_group_name_H-M   'P 1'
#
loop_
_entity.id
_entity.type
_entity.pdbx_description
1 polymer ?
#
loop_
_entity_poly.entity_id
_entity_poly.type
_entity_poly.pdbx_seq_one_letter_code
_entity_poly.pdbx_strand_id
1 'polypeptide(L)'
;MPSGRLKRGKTISRRSPSYSGAVAIGNPQQHLRCGRSTVMTKKIPVGVLASGSGSNLQSLIDHIEAGKLDAEIRVVLCNNADAYALERCRKHLIPTRIVDHRAFASRELFDRRMIEILNACGVTLVVMAGFMRILSPEFFRAFPMRIMNIHPALLPSFPGTHVQQKALDYGVRFSGCTVHFADEGVDSGPIIIQAVVPVFDEDTAESLAERILKEEHRIYPQAVQYYAEGRIEIAGRRVRIRNGCAAMEKALHNPPLTVY
;
A
#
# COMPACT_ATOMS: atom_id res chain seq x y z
N MET A 1 73.30 6.55 -12.30
CA MET A 1 73.75 7.94 -12.48
C MET A 1 73.33 8.37 -13.88
N PRO A 2 72.56 9.48 -14.11
CA PRO A 2 72.72 10.78 -13.48
C PRO A 2 71.41 11.40 -12.95
N SER A 3 71.64 12.26 -12.04
CA SER A 3 70.95 13.38 -11.44
C SER A 3 70.09 14.28 -12.35
N GLY A 4 68.91 14.58 -11.97
CA GLY A 4 68.02 15.59 -12.56
C GLY A 4 67.30 16.44 -11.49
N ARG A 5 67.68 17.71 -11.49
CA ARG A 5 67.38 18.84 -10.59
C ARG A 5 65.88 19.09 -10.37
N LEU A 6 65.48 19.35 -9.11
CA LEU A 6 64.27 20.04 -8.69
C LEU A 6 64.21 21.49 -9.23
N LYS A 7 63.04 21.84 -9.83
CA LYS A 7 62.68 23.26 -10.05
C LYS A 7 61.56 23.63 -9.07
N ARG A 8 61.84 24.67 -8.26
CA ARG A 8 60.85 25.33 -7.38
C ARG A 8 59.85 26.11 -8.22
N GLY A 9 58.58 25.86 -8.02
CA GLY A 9 57.43 26.57 -8.62
C GLY A 9 56.69 27.41 -7.58
N LYS A 10 56.38 28.61 -7.97
CA LYS A 10 55.92 29.81 -7.25
C LYS A 10 54.60 29.61 -6.48
N THR A 11 54.62 30.15 -5.25
CA THR A 11 53.45 30.38 -4.37
C THR A 11 52.56 31.46 -4.97
N ILE A 12 51.28 31.13 -5.25
CA ILE A 12 50.27 32.13 -5.60
C ILE A 12 49.31 32.25 -4.41
N SER A 13 49.41 33.39 -3.72
CA SER A 13 48.51 33.88 -2.71
C SER A 13 47.14 34.15 -3.35
N ARG A 14 46.08 33.45 -2.93
CA ARG A 14 44.70 33.83 -3.24
C ARG A 14 44.03 34.36 -1.97
N ARG A 15 43.69 35.63 -2.02
CA ARG A 15 42.92 36.37 -1.03
C ARG A 15 41.47 35.80 -0.99
N SER A 16 40.97 35.53 0.21
CA SER A 16 39.56 35.20 0.49
C SER A 16 38.72 36.48 0.49
N PRO A 17 37.54 36.50 -0.12
CA PRO A 17 36.56 37.55 0.10
C PRO A 17 35.75 37.25 1.35
N SER A 18 35.70 38.17 2.28
CA SER A 18 34.80 38.22 3.42
C SER A 18 33.40 38.52 2.96
N TYR A 19 32.46 37.60 3.18
CA TYR A 19 31.01 37.85 3.11
C TYR A 19 30.44 37.87 4.51
N SER A 20 30.17 39.08 5.01
CA SER A 20 29.23 39.33 6.12
C SER A 20 27.83 39.42 5.53
N GLY A 21 27.02 38.43 5.81
CA GLY A 21 25.59 38.43 5.48
C GLY A 21 24.85 37.59 6.51
N ALA A 22 24.17 38.25 7.45
CA ALA A 22 23.31 37.62 8.42
C ALA A 22 22.13 36.98 7.67
N VAL A 23 22.06 35.65 7.71
CA VAL A 23 20.92 34.89 7.20
C VAL A 23 19.95 34.70 8.36
N ALA A 24 18.77 35.31 8.24
CA ALA A 24 17.64 35.13 9.14
C ALA A 24 17.25 33.65 9.20
N ILE A 25 17.18 33.10 10.41
CA ILE A 25 16.70 31.74 10.69
C ILE A 25 15.18 31.74 10.50
N GLY A 26 14.71 31.34 9.34
CA GLY A 26 13.33 31.09 9.04
C GLY A 26 12.87 29.80 9.72
N ASN A 27 11.75 29.89 10.41
CA ASN A 27 11.02 28.86 11.17
C ASN A 27 10.72 27.62 10.28
N PRO A 28 11.12 26.37 10.65
CA PRO A 28 10.88 25.18 9.85
C PRO A 28 9.54 24.52 10.17
N GLN A 29 8.42 25.23 9.97
CA GLN A 29 7.07 24.66 10.00
C GLN A 29 6.26 25.13 8.78
N GLN A 30 6.76 24.83 7.60
CA GLN A 30 5.90 24.80 6.41
C GLN A 30 5.58 23.35 6.07
N HIS A 31 4.47 22.87 6.64
CA HIS A 31 3.76 21.72 6.07
C HIS A 31 3.43 22.07 4.62
N LEU A 32 4.14 21.46 3.67
CA LEU A 32 3.79 21.47 2.26
C LEU A 32 2.40 20.84 2.11
N ARG A 33 1.37 21.66 2.16
CA ARG A 33 0.05 21.32 1.66
C ARG A 33 0.19 21.19 0.15
N CYS A 34 0.30 19.95 -0.33
CA CYS A 34 0.09 19.65 -1.75
C CYS A 34 -1.35 20.06 -2.07
N GLY A 35 -1.53 21.20 -2.73
CA GLY A 35 -2.82 21.76 -3.08
C GLY A 35 -3.55 20.77 -3.99
N ARG A 36 -4.69 20.23 -3.52
CA ARG A 36 -5.63 19.53 -4.39
C ARG A 36 -6.16 20.55 -5.42
N SER A 37 -5.77 20.36 -6.67
CA SER A 37 -6.46 21.00 -7.78
C SER A 37 -7.91 20.49 -7.76
N THR A 38 -8.88 21.39 -7.67
CA THR A 38 -10.32 21.09 -7.72
C THR A 38 -10.76 20.77 -9.16
N VAL A 39 -10.12 19.78 -9.77
CA VAL A 39 -10.68 19.09 -10.92
C VAL A 39 -11.66 18.07 -10.33
N MET A 40 -12.93 18.16 -10.69
CA MET A 40 -13.95 17.16 -10.37
C MET A 40 -13.48 15.82 -10.93
N THR A 41 -12.73 15.06 -10.13
CA THR A 41 -12.26 13.73 -10.54
C THR A 41 -13.47 12.80 -10.57
N LYS A 42 -13.67 12.13 -11.70
CA LYS A 42 -14.73 11.14 -11.84
C LYS A 42 -14.37 9.98 -10.89
N LYS A 43 -15.23 9.73 -9.89
CA LYS A 43 -15.05 8.61 -8.97
C LYS A 43 -14.89 7.29 -9.73
N ILE A 44 -13.86 6.51 -9.42
CA ILE A 44 -13.67 5.20 -10.03
C ILE A 44 -14.63 4.17 -9.41
N PRO A 45 -15.28 3.30 -10.23
CA PRO A 45 -16.12 2.23 -9.71
C PRO A 45 -15.26 1.07 -9.18
N VAL A 46 -15.41 0.79 -7.88
CA VAL A 46 -14.65 -0.23 -7.14
C VAL A 46 -15.55 -1.39 -6.75
N GLY A 47 -15.08 -2.63 -6.97
CA GLY A 47 -15.62 -3.84 -6.35
C GLY A 47 -14.71 -4.28 -5.21
N VAL A 48 -15.29 -4.65 -4.07
CA VAL A 48 -14.53 -5.13 -2.92
C VAL A 48 -14.80 -6.59 -2.67
N LEU A 49 -13.74 -7.38 -2.45
CA LEU A 49 -13.81 -8.77 -2.02
C LEU A 49 -13.47 -8.85 -0.53
N ALA A 50 -14.33 -9.48 0.27
CA ALA A 50 -14.14 -9.62 1.71
C ALA A 50 -14.56 -11.01 2.20
N SER A 51 -13.97 -11.49 3.30
CA SER A 51 -14.33 -12.79 3.92
C SER A 51 -14.64 -12.69 5.41
N GLY A 52 -14.26 -11.62 6.09
CA GLY A 52 -14.31 -11.54 7.55
C GLY A 52 -14.72 -10.17 8.12
N SER A 53 -13.91 -9.60 9.00
CA SER A 53 -14.22 -8.38 9.76
C SER A 53 -14.47 -7.13 8.91
N GLY A 54 -13.80 -7.01 7.76
CA GLY A 54 -13.95 -5.87 6.85
C GLY A 54 -13.38 -4.55 7.40
N SER A 55 -12.35 -4.59 8.23
CA SER A 55 -11.74 -3.36 8.78
C SER A 55 -11.12 -2.49 7.69
N ASN A 56 -10.43 -3.08 6.72
CA ASN A 56 -9.91 -2.38 5.56
C ASN A 56 -11.02 -1.84 4.65
N LEU A 57 -12.15 -2.57 4.50
CA LEU A 57 -13.34 -2.06 3.82
C LEU A 57 -13.89 -0.82 4.54
N GLN A 58 -13.98 -0.83 5.88
CA GLN A 58 -14.41 0.34 6.64
C GLN A 58 -13.50 1.54 6.40
N SER A 59 -12.19 1.33 6.43
CA SER A 59 -11.24 2.42 6.14
C SER A 59 -11.45 3.04 4.75
N LEU A 60 -11.73 2.23 3.73
CA LEU A 60 -12.06 2.75 2.39
C LEU A 60 -13.37 3.57 2.41
N ILE A 61 -14.41 3.05 3.08
CA ILE A 61 -15.70 3.75 3.23
C ILE A 61 -15.50 5.11 3.89
N ASP A 62 -14.80 5.16 5.02
CA ASP A 62 -14.55 6.40 5.78
C ASP A 62 -13.81 7.44 4.93
N HIS A 63 -12.83 7.02 4.11
CA HIS A 63 -12.11 7.93 3.22
C HIS A 63 -12.97 8.41 2.04
N ILE A 64 -13.87 7.57 1.51
CA ILE A 64 -14.81 7.96 0.46
C ILE A 64 -15.83 8.98 1.00
N GLU A 65 -16.41 8.71 2.17
CA GLU A 65 -17.39 9.61 2.81
C GLU A 65 -16.77 10.94 3.24
N ALA A 66 -15.52 10.91 3.68
CA ALA A 66 -14.75 12.12 3.98
C ALA A 66 -14.29 12.89 2.74
N GLY A 67 -14.61 12.45 1.52
CA GLY A 67 -14.18 13.08 0.27
C GLY A 67 -12.65 13.05 0.06
N LYS A 68 -11.96 12.09 0.66
CA LYS A 68 -10.51 11.90 0.57
C LYS A 68 -10.11 10.84 -0.45
N LEU A 69 -11.06 10.04 -0.91
CA LEU A 69 -10.87 8.97 -1.88
C LEU A 69 -11.87 9.10 -3.02
N ASP A 70 -11.37 9.30 -4.24
CA ASP A 70 -12.15 9.46 -5.48
C ASP A 70 -12.61 8.09 -6.02
N ALA A 71 -13.33 7.35 -5.20
CA ALA A 71 -13.86 6.04 -5.52
C ALA A 71 -15.35 5.93 -5.15
N GLU A 72 -16.03 4.98 -5.78
CA GLU A 72 -17.39 4.58 -5.44
C GLU A 72 -17.44 3.04 -5.34
N ILE A 73 -17.81 2.51 -4.17
CA ILE A 73 -17.96 1.06 -3.99
C ILE A 73 -19.29 0.63 -4.64
N ARG A 74 -19.19 0.00 -5.80
CA ARG A 74 -20.35 -0.47 -6.58
C ARG A 74 -20.96 -1.74 -6.01
N VAL A 75 -20.12 -2.61 -5.47
CA VAL A 75 -20.53 -3.87 -4.86
C VAL A 75 -19.45 -4.40 -3.93
N VAL A 76 -19.86 -5.04 -2.85
CA VAL A 76 -19.00 -5.87 -2.02
C VAL A 76 -19.41 -7.34 -2.21
N LEU A 77 -18.47 -8.18 -2.62
CA LEU A 77 -18.65 -9.63 -2.72
C LEU A 77 -18.09 -10.28 -1.46
N CYS A 78 -18.90 -11.07 -0.80
CA CYS A 78 -18.49 -11.80 0.38
C CYS A 78 -18.72 -13.31 0.17
N ASN A 79 -17.74 -14.14 0.50
CA ASN A 79 -17.85 -15.59 0.39
C ASN A 79 -18.34 -16.27 1.69
N ASN A 80 -18.61 -15.48 2.73
CA ASN A 80 -19.13 -15.92 4.02
C ASN A 80 -20.31 -15.05 4.41
N ALA A 81 -21.47 -15.67 4.64
CA ALA A 81 -22.71 -14.99 5.03
C ALA A 81 -22.64 -14.35 6.43
N ASP A 82 -21.75 -14.87 7.30
CA ASP A 82 -21.60 -14.40 8.68
C ASP A 82 -20.50 -13.33 8.81
N ALA A 83 -19.93 -12.85 7.70
CA ALA A 83 -18.88 -11.86 7.73
C ALA A 83 -19.37 -10.50 8.23
N TYR A 84 -18.70 -9.93 9.23
CA TYR A 84 -19.06 -8.61 9.76
C TYR A 84 -18.91 -7.48 8.73
N ALA A 85 -18.16 -7.72 7.66
CA ALA A 85 -18.09 -6.84 6.49
C ALA A 85 -19.49 -6.53 5.91
N LEU A 86 -20.44 -7.48 5.93
CA LEU A 86 -21.81 -7.29 5.45
C LEU A 86 -22.58 -6.29 6.32
N GLU A 87 -22.40 -6.34 7.65
CA GLU A 87 -23.03 -5.40 8.57
C GLU A 87 -22.49 -3.96 8.35
N ARG A 88 -21.20 -3.80 8.05
CA ARG A 88 -20.62 -2.52 7.65
C ARG A 88 -21.30 -1.98 6.38
N CYS A 89 -21.40 -2.82 5.35
CA CYS A 89 -22.07 -2.43 4.12
C CYS A 89 -23.53 -2.01 4.34
N ARG A 90 -24.26 -2.74 5.19
CA ARG A 90 -25.66 -2.42 5.53
C ARG A 90 -25.77 -1.02 6.16
N LYS A 91 -24.88 -0.67 7.09
CA LYS A 91 -24.84 0.65 7.75
C LYS A 91 -24.58 1.79 6.78
N HIS A 92 -23.80 1.55 5.75
CA HIS A 92 -23.42 2.56 4.75
C HIS A 92 -24.18 2.42 3.42
N LEU A 93 -25.26 1.60 3.39
CA LEU A 93 -26.12 1.38 2.22
C LEU A 93 -25.35 0.92 0.97
N ILE A 94 -24.26 0.17 1.16
CA ILE A 94 -23.43 -0.34 0.07
C ILE A 94 -24.01 -1.66 -0.44
N PRO A 95 -24.21 -1.81 -1.78
CA PRO A 95 -24.69 -3.05 -2.36
C PRO A 95 -23.77 -4.24 -2.05
N THR A 96 -24.36 -5.36 -1.61
CA THR A 96 -23.62 -6.59 -1.32
C THR A 96 -24.15 -7.77 -2.11
N ARG A 97 -23.27 -8.76 -2.36
CA ARG A 97 -23.65 -10.09 -2.86
C ARG A 97 -22.88 -11.14 -2.10
N ILE A 98 -23.59 -12.13 -1.58
CA ILE A 98 -22.97 -13.32 -0.99
C ILE A 98 -22.76 -14.32 -2.13
N VAL A 99 -21.52 -14.73 -2.33
CA VAL A 99 -21.12 -15.76 -3.28
C VAL A 99 -20.41 -16.86 -2.49
N ASP A 100 -21.17 -17.84 -2.01
CA ASP A 100 -20.62 -18.93 -1.21
C ASP A 100 -19.80 -19.88 -2.11
N HIS A 101 -18.51 -19.93 -1.90
CA HIS A 101 -17.61 -20.78 -2.68
C HIS A 101 -17.94 -22.27 -2.58
N ARG A 102 -18.61 -22.72 -1.51
CA ARG A 102 -19.02 -24.10 -1.29
C ARG A 102 -20.18 -24.55 -2.21
N ALA A 103 -20.89 -23.58 -2.78
CA ALA A 103 -22.00 -23.84 -3.72
C ALA A 103 -21.51 -24.13 -5.16
N PHE A 104 -20.19 -24.09 -5.41
CA PHE A 104 -19.61 -24.26 -6.74
C PHE A 104 -18.75 -25.53 -6.80
N ALA A 105 -18.84 -26.24 -7.92
CA ALA A 105 -18.08 -27.47 -8.14
C ALA A 105 -16.57 -27.22 -8.32
N SER A 106 -16.17 -26.01 -8.70
CA SER A 106 -14.76 -25.64 -8.84
C SER A 106 -14.51 -24.16 -8.49
N ARG A 107 -13.25 -23.83 -8.23
CA ARG A 107 -12.79 -22.45 -8.00
C ARG A 107 -13.08 -21.57 -9.23
N GLU A 108 -12.87 -22.10 -10.41
CA GLU A 108 -13.07 -21.37 -11.68
C GLU A 108 -14.55 -20.98 -11.87
N LEU A 109 -15.50 -21.85 -11.52
CA LEU A 109 -16.93 -21.53 -11.56
C LEU A 109 -17.32 -20.47 -10.53
N PHE A 110 -16.77 -20.57 -9.33
CA PHE A 110 -16.95 -19.55 -8.29
C PHE A 110 -16.41 -18.19 -8.75
N ASP A 111 -15.19 -18.15 -9.28
CA ASP A 111 -14.55 -16.93 -9.74
C ASP A 111 -15.29 -16.33 -10.94
N ARG A 112 -15.75 -17.16 -11.89
CA ARG A 112 -16.58 -16.71 -13.02
C ARG A 112 -17.84 -16.00 -12.54
N ARG A 113 -18.49 -16.54 -11.51
CA ARG A 113 -19.67 -15.89 -10.92
C ARG A 113 -19.34 -14.53 -10.32
N MET A 114 -18.23 -14.40 -9.64
CA MET A 114 -17.77 -13.11 -9.12
C MET A 114 -17.44 -12.11 -10.25
N ILE A 115 -16.75 -12.57 -11.31
CA ILE A 115 -16.44 -11.75 -12.49
C ILE A 115 -17.71 -11.23 -13.15
N GLU A 116 -18.72 -12.07 -13.36
CA GLU A 116 -20.01 -11.66 -13.92
C GLU A 116 -20.66 -10.52 -13.10
N ILE A 117 -20.69 -10.66 -11.77
CA ILE A 117 -21.29 -9.66 -10.89
C ILE A 117 -20.50 -8.36 -10.95
N LEU A 118 -19.16 -8.42 -10.87
CA LEU A 118 -18.30 -7.25 -10.92
C LEU A 118 -18.45 -6.49 -12.24
N ASN A 119 -18.47 -7.20 -13.36
CA ASN A 119 -18.68 -6.61 -14.69
C ASN A 119 -20.09 -5.99 -14.82
N ALA A 120 -21.13 -6.67 -14.35
CA ALA A 120 -22.50 -6.14 -14.36
C ALA A 120 -22.63 -4.85 -13.52
N CYS A 121 -21.83 -4.70 -12.47
CA CYS A 121 -21.75 -3.49 -11.65
C CYS A 121 -20.81 -2.41 -12.24
N GLY A 122 -20.20 -2.66 -13.40
CA GLY A 122 -19.28 -1.72 -14.06
C GLY A 122 -17.97 -1.48 -13.28
N VAL A 123 -17.51 -2.45 -12.51
CA VAL A 123 -16.29 -2.33 -11.69
C VAL A 123 -15.05 -2.20 -12.58
N THR A 124 -14.20 -1.23 -12.27
CA THR A 124 -12.92 -1.00 -12.96
C THR A 124 -11.71 -1.41 -12.13
N LEU A 125 -11.82 -1.38 -10.81
CA LEU A 125 -10.79 -1.82 -9.87
C LEU A 125 -11.40 -2.78 -8.87
N VAL A 126 -10.78 -3.93 -8.68
CA VAL A 126 -11.10 -4.90 -7.62
C VAL A 126 -10.15 -4.69 -6.44
N VAL A 127 -10.69 -4.60 -5.24
CA VAL A 127 -9.94 -4.39 -3.99
C VAL A 127 -10.18 -5.58 -3.07
N MET A 128 -9.13 -6.31 -2.70
CA MET A 128 -9.19 -7.44 -1.78
C MET A 128 -8.98 -6.94 -0.34
N ALA A 129 -10.06 -6.87 0.43
CA ALA A 129 -10.04 -6.38 1.82
C ALA A 129 -10.23 -7.55 2.81
N GLY A 130 -9.19 -8.33 3.02
CA GLY A 130 -9.26 -9.53 3.85
C GLY A 130 -10.04 -10.67 3.18
N PHE A 131 -9.81 -10.88 1.89
CA PHE A 131 -10.40 -11.99 1.13
C PHE A 131 -9.51 -13.22 1.25
N MET A 132 -10.06 -14.31 1.83
CA MET A 132 -9.30 -15.50 2.23
C MET A 132 -9.38 -16.65 1.20
N ARG A 133 -9.46 -16.32 -0.10
CA ARG A 133 -9.48 -17.30 -1.17
C ARG A 133 -8.44 -16.96 -2.24
N ILE A 134 -7.84 -17.99 -2.81
CA ILE A 134 -6.93 -17.85 -3.96
C ILE A 134 -7.77 -17.75 -5.22
N LEU A 135 -7.59 -16.68 -5.97
CA LEU A 135 -8.25 -16.46 -7.25
C LEU A 135 -7.66 -17.34 -8.36
N SER A 136 -8.47 -17.70 -9.33
CA SER A 136 -8.04 -18.47 -10.50
C SER A 136 -7.36 -17.59 -11.56
N PRO A 137 -6.59 -18.15 -12.50
CA PRO A 137 -6.03 -17.40 -13.62
C PRO A 137 -7.09 -16.67 -14.46
N GLU A 138 -8.33 -17.20 -14.53
CA GLU A 138 -9.45 -16.55 -15.23
C GLU A 138 -9.79 -15.19 -14.61
N PHE A 139 -9.72 -15.08 -13.28
CA PHE A 139 -10.01 -13.83 -12.59
C PHE A 139 -8.95 -12.75 -12.90
N PHE A 140 -7.68 -13.12 -12.92
CA PHE A 140 -6.58 -12.20 -13.29
C PHE A 140 -6.66 -11.77 -14.76
N ARG A 141 -7.10 -12.65 -15.66
CA ARG A 141 -7.34 -12.28 -17.07
C ARG A 141 -8.52 -11.33 -17.24
N ALA A 142 -9.56 -11.45 -16.41
CA ALA A 142 -10.70 -10.54 -16.44
C ALA A 142 -10.36 -9.13 -15.94
N PHE A 143 -9.45 -9.02 -14.98
CA PHE A 143 -9.02 -7.75 -14.35
C PHE A 143 -7.48 -7.58 -14.38
N PRO A 144 -6.84 -7.53 -15.57
CA PRO A 144 -5.38 -7.48 -15.67
C PRO A 144 -4.85 -6.19 -15.04
N MET A 145 -3.95 -6.32 -14.05
CA MET A 145 -3.39 -5.19 -13.27
C MET A 145 -4.45 -4.25 -12.67
N ARG A 146 -5.62 -4.79 -12.34
CA ARG A 146 -6.75 -4.08 -11.75
C ARG A 146 -7.29 -4.78 -10.51
N ILE A 147 -6.47 -5.59 -9.86
CA ILE A 147 -6.77 -6.23 -8.59
C ILE A 147 -5.73 -5.77 -7.59
N MET A 148 -6.13 -5.02 -6.56
CA MET A 148 -5.25 -4.62 -5.47
C MET A 148 -5.49 -5.48 -4.24
N ASN A 149 -4.40 -5.86 -3.58
CA ASN A 149 -4.42 -6.57 -2.31
C ASN A 149 -3.63 -5.80 -1.26
N ILE A 150 -4.04 -5.94 -0.01
CA ILE A 150 -3.26 -5.54 1.16
C ILE A 150 -2.79 -6.79 1.91
N HIS A 151 -1.49 -6.88 2.15
CA HIS A 151 -0.87 -8.01 2.83
C HIS A 151 -0.14 -7.53 4.08
N PRO A 152 -0.38 -8.15 5.27
CA PRO A 152 0.16 -7.65 6.55
C PRO A 152 1.61 -8.09 6.81
N ALA A 153 2.48 -7.99 5.79
CA ALA A 153 3.93 -8.16 5.89
C ALA A 153 4.66 -7.28 4.87
N LEU A 154 5.97 -7.15 5.03
CA LEU A 154 6.85 -6.47 4.07
C LEU A 154 7.23 -7.45 2.96
N LEU A 155 6.39 -7.55 1.92
CA LEU A 155 6.70 -8.40 0.78
C LEU A 155 8.06 -8.04 0.15
N PRO A 156 8.84 -9.03 -0.28
CA PRO A 156 8.51 -10.44 -0.50
C PRO A 156 8.64 -11.33 0.76
N SER A 157 8.89 -10.77 1.95
CA SER A 157 8.98 -11.54 3.19
C SER A 157 7.60 -12.00 3.66
N PHE A 158 7.52 -13.22 4.18
CA PHE A 158 6.33 -13.80 4.80
C PHE A 158 5.05 -13.74 3.94
N PRO A 159 5.02 -14.34 2.73
CA PRO A 159 3.79 -14.46 1.97
C PRO A 159 2.82 -15.45 2.63
N GLY A 160 1.53 -15.39 2.26
CA GLY A 160 0.48 -16.30 2.71
C GLY A 160 -0.14 -15.91 4.04
N THR A 161 -0.43 -16.86 4.91
CA THR A 161 -1.20 -16.67 6.16
C THR A 161 -0.34 -16.74 7.41
N HIS A 162 -0.87 -16.28 8.57
CA HIS A 162 -0.22 -16.28 9.89
C HIS A 162 1.10 -15.51 9.91
N VAL A 163 1.18 -14.44 9.16
CA VAL A 163 2.43 -13.73 8.89
C VAL A 163 3.00 -13.01 10.09
N GLN A 164 2.17 -12.55 11.03
CA GLN A 164 2.62 -11.92 12.27
C GLN A 164 3.37 -12.95 13.15
N GLN A 165 2.78 -14.13 13.34
CA GLN A 165 3.44 -15.19 14.09
C GLN A 165 4.76 -15.61 13.43
N LYS A 166 4.75 -15.79 12.10
CA LYS A 166 5.97 -16.11 11.34
C LYS A 166 7.07 -15.05 11.52
N ALA A 167 6.70 -13.77 11.54
CA ALA A 167 7.63 -12.67 11.74
C ALA A 167 8.24 -12.69 13.14
N LEU A 168 7.42 -12.96 14.17
CA LEU A 168 7.88 -13.12 15.57
C LEU A 168 8.78 -14.34 15.73
N ASP A 169 8.38 -15.50 15.21
CA ASP A 169 9.16 -16.74 15.28
C ASP A 169 10.52 -16.62 14.58
N TYR A 170 10.57 -15.83 13.50
CA TYR A 170 11.83 -15.57 12.78
C TYR A 170 12.73 -14.57 13.52
N GLY A 171 12.18 -13.76 14.42
CA GLY A 171 12.92 -12.77 15.20
C GLY A 171 13.27 -11.50 14.42
N VAL A 172 12.41 -11.06 13.47
CA VAL A 172 12.64 -9.82 12.73
C VAL A 172 12.48 -8.59 13.64
N ARG A 173 13.20 -7.51 13.35
CA ARG A 173 13.11 -6.24 14.09
C ARG A 173 12.12 -5.26 13.50
N PHE A 174 11.71 -5.50 12.24
CA PHE A 174 10.70 -4.72 11.53
C PHE A 174 9.74 -5.65 10.80
N SER A 175 8.48 -5.28 10.82
CA SER A 175 7.43 -5.86 10.00
C SER A 175 6.64 -4.72 9.34
N GLY A 176 5.44 -4.97 8.84
CA GLY A 176 4.64 -3.94 8.22
C GLY A 176 3.54 -4.48 7.35
N CYS A 177 3.13 -3.68 6.38
CA CYS A 177 2.14 -4.09 5.38
C CYS A 177 2.52 -3.62 3.99
N THR A 178 1.98 -4.30 2.99
CA THR A 178 2.24 -4.06 1.57
C THR A 178 0.94 -3.98 0.81
N VAL A 179 0.70 -2.87 0.09
CA VAL A 179 -0.30 -2.81 -0.98
C VAL A 179 0.39 -3.15 -2.28
N HIS A 180 -0.16 -4.12 -3.00
CA HIS A 180 0.38 -4.59 -4.28
C HIS A 180 -0.74 -4.93 -5.26
N PHE A 181 -0.43 -4.97 -6.55
CA PHE A 181 -1.31 -5.63 -7.50
C PHE A 181 -1.22 -7.14 -7.31
N ALA A 182 -2.37 -7.80 -7.26
CA ALA A 182 -2.40 -9.26 -7.24
C ALA A 182 -2.16 -9.82 -8.64
N ASP A 183 -1.38 -10.90 -8.72
CA ASP A 183 -1.11 -11.69 -9.91
C ASP A 183 -1.40 -13.18 -9.66
N GLU A 184 -1.05 -14.06 -10.58
CA GLU A 184 -1.32 -15.50 -10.46
C GLU A 184 -0.51 -16.19 -9.33
N GLY A 185 0.54 -15.53 -8.83
CA GLY A 185 1.30 -15.99 -7.67
C GLY A 185 0.67 -15.56 -6.35
N VAL A 186 1.11 -16.17 -5.26
CA VAL A 186 0.67 -15.75 -3.92
C VAL A 186 1.52 -14.58 -3.46
N ASP A 187 0.87 -13.42 -3.26
CA ASP A 187 1.48 -12.18 -2.77
C ASP A 187 2.74 -11.75 -3.55
N SER A 188 2.77 -12.02 -4.86
CA SER A 188 3.97 -11.87 -5.70
C SER A 188 3.92 -10.68 -6.66
N GLY A 189 2.80 -10.01 -6.81
CA GLY A 189 2.61 -8.94 -7.80
C GLY A 189 3.35 -7.63 -7.47
N PRO A 190 3.30 -6.66 -8.40
CA PRO A 190 4.00 -5.38 -8.27
C PRO A 190 3.57 -4.57 -7.05
N ILE A 191 4.54 -4.13 -6.24
CA ILE A 191 4.32 -3.41 -4.99
C ILE A 191 4.04 -1.93 -5.29
N ILE A 192 2.98 -1.39 -4.64
CA ILE A 192 2.55 0.00 -4.78
C ILE A 192 3.06 0.85 -3.61
N ILE A 193 2.74 0.42 -2.37
CA ILE A 193 3.13 1.12 -1.14
C ILE A 193 3.48 0.07 -0.09
N GLN A 194 4.49 0.37 0.71
CA GLN A 194 4.81 -0.38 1.93
C GLN A 194 4.87 0.56 3.13
N ALA A 195 4.38 0.10 4.27
CA ALA A 195 4.56 0.75 5.56
C ALA A 195 5.33 -0.18 6.49
N VAL A 196 6.28 0.38 7.21
CA VAL A 196 7.18 -0.34 8.13
C VAL A 196 6.79 -0.03 9.56
N VAL A 197 6.67 -1.06 10.40
CA VAL A 197 6.45 -0.93 11.84
C VAL A 197 7.55 -1.68 12.60
N PRO A 198 7.97 -1.19 13.79
CA PRO A 198 8.89 -1.93 14.65
C PRO A 198 8.21 -3.18 15.23
N VAL A 199 9.01 -4.23 15.47
CA VAL A 199 8.64 -5.38 16.27
C VAL A 199 9.32 -5.26 17.63
N PHE A 200 8.55 -5.31 18.71
CA PHE A 200 9.04 -5.21 20.07
C PHE A 200 9.28 -6.60 20.67
N ASP A 201 10.16 -6.70 21.67
CA ASP A 201 10.54 -8.00 22.26
C ASP A 201 9.36 -8.69 22.98
N GLU A 202 8.38 -7.91 23.47
CA GLU A 202 7.18 -8.42 24.15
C GLU A 202 5.96 -8.56 23.22
N ASP A 203 6.12 -8.42 21.91
CA ASP A 203 4.99 -8.50 20.99
C ASP A 203 4.38 -9.90 20.94
N THR A 204 3.07 -9.95 20.93
CA THR A 204 2.28 -11.10 20.49
C THR A 204 1.85 -10.91 19.03
N ALA A 205 1.35 -11.98 18.40
CA ALA A 205 0.82 -11.88 17.03
C ALA A 205 -0.31 -10.86 16.94
N GLU A 206 -1.13 -10.73 17.99
CA GLU A 206 -2.25 -9.80 18.08
C GLU A 206 -1.75 -8.35 18.19
N SER A 207 -0.79 -8.05 19.10
CA SER A 207 -0.27 -6.69 19.28
C SER A 207 0.44 -6.19 18.04
N LEU A 208 1.20 -7.06 17.37
CA LEU A 208 1.83 -6.76 16.10
C LEU A 208 0.78 -6.53 14.98
N ALA A 209 -0.26 -7.37 14.92
CA ALA A 209 -1.35 -7.24 13.96
C ALA A 209 -2.09 -5.91 14.13
N GLU A 210 -2.40 -5.50 15.35
CA GLU A 210 -3.04 -4.20 15.63
C GLU A 210 -2.17 -3.01 15.19
N ARG A 211 -0.86 -3.11 15.39
CA ARG A 211 0.09 -2.07 14.96
C ARG A 211 0.16 -1.98 13.43
N ILE A 212 0.21 -3.13 12.75
CA ILE A 212 0.21 -3.21 11.29
C ILE A 212 -1.12 -2.67 10.72
N LEU A 213 -2.26 -3.06 11.31
CA LEU A 213 -3.59 -2.68 10.85
C LEU A 213 -3.78 -1.14 10.79
N LYS A 214 -3.19 -0.41 11.73
CA LYS A 214 -3.23 1.06 11.72
C LYS A 214 -2.58 1.63 10.45
N GLU A 215 -1.51 1.03 9.98
CA GLU A 215 -0.84 1.44 8.75
C GLU A 215 -1.58 0.93 7.50
N GLU A 216 -2.19 -0.25 7.54
CA GLU A 216 -3.05 -0.73 6.45
C GLU A 216 -4.17 0.27 6.14
N HIS A 217 -4.83 0.77 7.18
CA HIS A 217 -5.92 1.76 7.06
C HIS A 217 -5.48 3.10 6.49
N ARG A 218 -4.17 3.38 6.46
CA ARG A 218 -3.58 4.59 5.88
C ARG A 218 -3.13 4.39 4.44
N ILE A 219 -2.37 3.31 4.21
CA ILE A 219 -1.74 3.11 2.89
C ILE A 219 -2.69 2.51 1.85
N TYR A 220 -3.73 1.77 2.28
CA TYR A 220 -4.64 1.14 1.32
C TYR A 220 -5.52 2.18 0.61
N PRO A 221 -6.24 3.10 1.31
CA PRO A 221 -6.94 4.18 0.65
C PRO A 221 -6.01 5.06 -0.21
N GLN A 222 -4.78 5.28 0.23
CA GLN A 222 -3.80 6.06 -0.54
C GLN A 222 -3.42 5.38 -1.86
N ALA A 223 -3.24 4.06 -1.86
CA ALA A 223 -2.94 3.30 -3.08
C ALA A 223 -4.12 3.34 -4.07
N VAL A 224 -5.35 3.18 -3.55
CA VAL A 224 -6.57 3.30 -4.37
C VAL A 224 -6.72 4.71 -4.94
N GLN A 225 -6.37 5.76 -4.16
CA GLN A 225 -6.38 7.14 -4.63
C GLN A 225 -5.37 7.36 -5.77
N TYR A 226 -4.15 6.82 -5.67
CA TYR A 226 -3.16 6.90 -6.76
C TYR A 226 -3.69 6.26 -8.05
N TYR A 227 -4.42 5.16 -7.92
CA TYR A 227 -5.07 4.53 -9.08
C TYR A 227 -6.19 5.41 -9.64
N ALA A 228 -7.05 5.97 -8.79
CA ALA A 228 -8.14 6.86 -9.19
C ALA A 228 -7.65 8.11 -9.94
N GLU A 229 -6.51 8.66 -9.50
CA GLU A 229 -5.83 9.80 -10.15
C GLU A 229 -5.07 9.41 -11.43
N GLY A 230 -5.03 8.14 -11.80
CA GLY A 230 -4.26 7.64 -12.94
C GLY A 230 -2.76 7.85 -12.81
N ARG A 231 -2.22 7.87 -11.59
CA ARG A 231 -0.81 8.16 -11.29
C ARG A 231 0.08 6.94 -11.26
N ILE A 232 -0.49 5.75 -11.34
CA ILE A 232 0.28 4.50 -11.27
C ILE A 232 0.79 4.14 -12.66
N GLU A 233 2.10 3.98 -12.78
CA GLU A 233 2.78 3.45 -13.96
C GLU A 233 3.48 2.14 -13.59
N ILE A 234 3.23 1.08 -14.37
CA ILE A 234 3.79 -0.25 -14.13
C ILE A 234 4.78 -0.59 -15.24
N ALA A 235 6.02 -0.88 -14.84
CA ALA A 235 7.09 -1.31 -15.73
C ALA A 235 7.70 -2.62 -15.21
N GLY A 236 7.21 -3.75 -15.73
CA GLY A 236 7.53 -5.08 -15.19
C GLY A 236 7.08 -5.20 -13.73
N ARG A 237 8.01 -5.40 -12.80
CA ARG A 237 7.71 -5.48 -11.36
C ARG A 237 7.75 -4.12 -10.64
N ARG A 238 8.15 -3.05 -11.31
CA ARG A 238 8.26 -1.73 -10.69
C ARG A 238 7.01 -0.92 -10.90
N VAL A 239 6.50 -0.36 -9.81
CA VAL A 239 5.45 0.65 -9.83
C VAL A 239 6.07 2.01 -9.60
N ARG A 240 5.74 2.98 -10.45
CA ARG A 240 6.11 4.39 -10.28
C ARG A 240 4.84 5.19 -10.02
N ILE A 241 4.92 6.10 -9.06
CA ILE A 241 3.83 7.04 -8.76
C ILE A 241 4.20 8.38 -9.37
N ARG A 242 3.50 8.78 -10.43
CA ARG A 242 3.69 10.12 -11.04
C ARG A 242 3.37 11.21 -10.02
N ASN A 243 4.16 12.27 -10.00
CA ASN A 243 4.02 13.38 -9.06
C ASN A 243 3.99 12.92 -7.59
N GLY A 244 4.71 11.83 -7.27
CA GLY A 244 4.92 11.37 -5.89
C GLY A 244 5.82 12.33 -5.13
N CYS A 245 5.64 12.41 -3.81
CA CYS A 245 6.63 13.06 -2.95
C CYS A 245 7.93 12.25 -2.95
N ALA A 246 9.06 12.93 -2.74
CA ALA A 246 10.33 12.26 -2.56
C ALA A 246 10.25 11.23 -1.42
N ALA A 247 10.93 10.10 -1.60
CA ALA A 247 11.03 9.08 -0.56
C ALA A 247 11.73 9.67 0.69
N MET A 248 11.41 9.12 1.87
CA MET A 248 12.14 9.48 3.08
C MET A 248 13.58 8.95 2.98
N GLU A 249 14.55 9.83 3.18
CA GLU A 249 15.97 9.47 3.15
C GLU A 249 16.51 8.92 4.48
N LYS A 250 15.68 8.93 5.55
CA LYS A 250 16.11 8.47 6.88
C LYS A 250 15.96 6.96 7.03
N ALA A 251 17.04 6.31 7.47
CA ALA A 251 17.01 4.92 7.89
C ALA A 251 16.25 4.76 9.23
N LEU A 252 15.56 3.64 9.37
CA LEU A 252 14.93 3.23 10.63
C LEU A 252 15.81 2.19 11.32
N HIS A 253 15.95 2.32 12.63
CA HIS A 253 16.75 1.42 13.47
C HIS A 253 15.89 0.84 14.59
N ASN A 254 15.93 -0.49 14.77
CA ASN A 254 15.31 -1.19 15.87
C ASN A 254 16.21 -2.37 16.34
N PRO A 255 16.78 -2.33 17.53
CA PRO A 255 16.68 -1.26 18.55
C PRO A 255 17.26 0.08 18.08
N PRO A 256 16.88 1.21 18.72
CA PRO A 256 17.44 2.52 18.42
C PRO A 256 18.97 2.55 18.63
N LEU A 257 19.67 3.35 17.81
CA LEU A 257 21.11 3.59 18.03
C LEU A 257 21.28 4.41 19.30
N THR A 258 22.16 3.93 20.20
CA THR A 258 22.40 4.58 21.50
C THR A 258 23.61 5.48 21.50
N VAL A 259 24.60 5.23 20.69
CA VAL A 259 25.80 6.10 20.49
C VAL A 259 26.46 5.73 19.17
N TYR A 260 26.57 6.70 18.25
CA TYR A 260 27.67 6.75 17.25
C TYR A 260 27.69 8.14 16.65
#